data_1feeb4c1a46996811c1aaff5da2c5710
#
_entry.id   1feeb4c1a46996811c1aaff5da2c5710
#
_cell.length_a   1.000
_cell.length_b   1.000
_cell.length_c   1.000
_cell.angle_alpha   90.00
_cell.angle_beta   90.00
_cell.angle_gamma   90.00
#
_symmetry.space_group_name_H-M   'P 1'
#
loop_
_entity.id
_entity.type
_entity.pdbx_description
1 polymer ?
#
loop_
_entity_poly.entity_id
_entity_poly.type
_entity_poly.pdbx_seq_one_letter_code
_entity_poly.pdbx_strand_id
1 'polypeptide(L)'
;MKRLFFMISAVLTTAFASAQTLTLEQCRQAAVENNKQVEQSRVEQEKSGHAVRLYKTNFLPKFNIVAADLYSFGKSDVKIPGGHLPIYSYNDAAGQFVPNVTMNADGTYTLNQYADFPSQKMKLKMDNIFLGGVMFEQPIYMGGKVTAAYNMSKIGEKIAGLNIKKTESEVIVATDEAYTMVVRAKEMVKVAEAYKAMLDELYKNVESAFRHGMRTRNDVLKVQVKQNEVELSIQKANNAVRLAKMNLCYYIGKPLEADIDVDASELNDESHEGVVADPLLILNRPEYEMLNQKMELAHEQVKLTRSDYLPNVALTGGYTYINGMKLDGKRLIDNGAASAMVTFKFPVFHFGEGSHKVRMAKAEQRLASLERDDLNNKMTLELTQAANNLNEAIAEVKMTAKSLEQAEENVRMSRKQFDVGYETLTEHLEAQSLWQKAYADDVEARCNLFLMKSRYLKAAGQLLF
;
A
#
# COMPACT_ATOMS: atom_id res chain seq x y z
N MET A 1 59.94 -3.18 -4.19
CA MET A 1 59.95 -4.27 -5.20
C MET A 1 59.56 -5.56 -4.49
N LYS A 2 58.34 -6.03 -4.73
CA LYS A 2 57.90 -7.44 -4.73
C LYS A 2 56.41 -7.40 -5.02
N ARG A 3 56.04 -7.63 -6.28
CA ARG A 3 54.66 -7.83 -6.75
C ARG A 3 54.27 -9.25 -6.38
N LEU A 4 53.22 -9.37 -5.54
CA LEU A 4 52.58 -10.65 -5.27
C LEU A 4 51.38 -10.77 -6.20
N PHE A 5 51.49 -11.65 -7.19
CA PHE A 5 50.39 -12.09 -8.07
C PHE A 5 49.47 -13.00 -7.25
N PHE A 6 48.26 -12.55 -6.98
CA PHE A 6 47.18 -13.41 -6.52
C PHE A 6 46.41 -13.91 -7.76
N MET A 7 46.68 -15.14 -8.16
CA MET A 7 45.84 -15.90 -9.07
C MET A 7 44.54 -16.26 -8.34
N ILE A 8 43.45 -15.56 -8.66
CA ILE A 8 42.09 -15.99 -8.29
C ILE A 8 41.70 -17.02 -9.35
N SER A 9 41.77 -18.29 -8.98
CA SER A 9 41.16 -19.40 -9.73
C SER A 9 39.65 -19.26 -9.65
N ALA A 10 39.04 -18.71 -10.72
CA ALA A 10 37.60 -18.76 -10.93
C ALA A 10 37.21 -20.21 -11.25
N VAL A 11 36.78 -20.95 -10.25
CA VAL A 11 36.09 -22.21 -10.44
C VAL A 11 34.73 -21.88 -11.05
N LEU A 12 34.63 -21.97 -12.38
CA LEU A 12 33.36 -22.00 -13.10
C LEU A 12 32.67 -23.32 -12.73
N THR A 13 31.87 -23.32 -11.69
CA THR A 13 30.86 -24.33 -11.49
C THR A 13 29.80 -24.10 -12.56
N THR A 14 29.89 -24.83 -13.67
CA THR A 14 28.78 -25.06 -14.58
C THR A 14 27.74 -25.85 -13.79
N ALA A 15 26.85 -25.15 -13.11
CA ALA A 15 25.61 -25.74 -12.62
C ALA A 15 24.85 -26.24 -13.87
N PHE A 16 24.85 -27.54 -14.07
CA PHE A 16 23.84 -28.18 -14.94
C PHE A 16 22.50 -27.69 -14.40
N ALA A 17 21.82 -26.87 -15.17
CA ALA A 17 20.46 -26.45 -14.89
C ALA A 17 19.55 -27.66 -15.11
N SER A 18 19.54 -28.61 -14.16
CA SER A 18 18.41 -29.52 -14.03
C SER A 18 17.23 -28.64 -13.61
N ALA A 19 16.09 -28.75 -14.31
CA ALA A 19 14.87 -28.08 -13.94
C ALA A 19 14.64 -28.29 -12.44
N GLN A 20 14.67 -27.20 -11.67
CA GLN A 20 14.51 -27.26 -10.22
C GLN A 20 13.05 -27.56 -9.93
N THR A 21 12.74 -28.80 -9.51
CA THR A 21 11.39 -29.15 -9.07
C THR A 21 11.11 -28.41 -7.77
N LEU A 22 10.12 -27.52 -7.81
CA LEU A 22 9.72 -26.69 -6.67
C LEU A 22 8.50 -27.33 -6.01
N THR A 23 8.54 -27.41 -4.67
CA THR A 23 7.34 -27.71 -3.88
C THR A 23 6.47 -26.46 -3.77
N LEU A 24 5.21 -26.63 -3.41
CA LEU A 24 4.27 -25.52 -3.17
C LEU A 24 4.79 -24.57 -2.10
N GLU A 25 5.29 -25.12 -0.98
CA GLU A 25 5.80 -24.34 0.14
C GLU A 25 7.01 -23.48 -0.27
N GLN A 26 7.91 -24.04 -1.07
CA GLN A 26 9.04 -23.29 -1.64
C GLN A 26 8.57 -22.17 -2.57
N CYS A 27 7.50 -22.38 -3.34
CA CYS A 27 6.91 -21.35 -4.18
C CYS A 27 6.26 -20.23 -3.35
N ARG A 28 5.52 -20.57 -2.30
CA ARG A 28 4.93 -19.61 -1.38
C ARG A 28 5.98 -18.75 -0.70
N GLN A 29 7.01 -19.39 -0.14
CA GLN A 29 8.11 -18.70 0.51
C GLN A 29 8.83 -17.76 -0.47
N ALA A 30 9.20 -18.24 -1.66
CA ALA A 30 9.83 -17.42 -2.69
C ALA A 30 8.95 -16.24 -3.11
N ALA A 31 7.63 -16.43 -3.19
CA ALA A 31 6.68 -15.37 -3.51
C ALA A 31 6.63 -14.30 -2.41
N VAL A 32 6.53 -14.66 -1.14
CA VAL A 32 6.53 -13.71 -0.02
C VAL A 32 7.85 -12.93 0.05
N GLU A 33 8.98 -13.57 -0.27
CA GLU A 33 10.30 -12.92 -0.23
C GLU A 33 10.56 -11.99 -1.43
N ASN A 34 10.15 -12.38 -2.65
CA ASN A 34 10.60 -11.74 -3.89
C ASN A 34 9.50 -11.06 -4.69
N ASN A 35 8.22 -11.22 -4.32
CA ASN A 35 7.12 -10.63 -5.08
C ASN A 35 7.12 -9.10 -4.94
N LYS A 36 6.96 -8.42 -6.07
CA LYS A 36 7.00 -6.95 -6.13
C LYS A 36 5.86 -6.27 -5.38
N GLN A 37 4.70 -6.90 -5.24
CA GLN A 37 3.57 -6.34 -4.49
C GLN A 37 3.86 -6.36 -2.97
N VAL A 38 4.48 -7.44 -2.48
CA VAL A 38 4.92 -7.54 -1.08
C VAL A 38 6.03 -6.52 -0.81
N GLU A 39 7.01 -6.40 -1.71
CA GLU A 39 8.06 -5.38 -1.60
C GLU A 39 7.49 -3.96 -1.57
N GLN A 40 6.51 -3.64 -2.44
CA GLN A 40 5.82 -2.34 -2.42
C GLN A 40 5.12 -2.08 -1.08
N SER A 41 4.46 -3.08 -0.50
CA SER A 41 3.81 -2.91 0.81
C SER A 41 4.81 -2.69 1.94
N ARG A 42 6.00 -3.31 1.89
CA ARG A 42 7.11 -3.07 2.84
C ARG A 42 7.67 -1.65 2.72
N VAL A 43 7.86 -1.17 1.50
CA VAL A 43 8.30 0.22 1.25
C VAL A 43 7.26 1.24 1.74
N GLU A 44 5.95 0.95 1.58
CA GLU A 44 4.88 1.81 2.13
C GLU A 44 4.89 1.82 3.67
N GLN A 45 5.19 0.70 4.32
CA GLN A 45 5.39 0.66 5.77
C GLN A 45 6.60 1.50 6.19
N GLU A 46 7.74 1.38 5.48
CA GLU A 46 8.92 2.20 5.73
C GLU A 46 8.60 3.69 5.62
N LYS A 47 7.90 4.09 4.56
CA LYS A 47 7.40 5.46 4.35
C LYS A 47 6.51 5.92 5.52
N SER A 48 5.62 5.06 6.00
CA SER A 48 4.76 5.35 7.15
C SER A 48 5.56 5.51 8.44
N GLY A 49 6.61 4.71 8.65
CA GLY A 49 7.56 4.86 9.76
C GLY A 49 8.31 6.20 9.71
N HIS A 50 8.71 6.64 8.52
CA HIS A 50 9.28 7.99 8.35
C HIS A 50 8.25 9.10 8.63
N ALA A 51 6.98 8.90 8.28
CA ALA A 51 5.90 9.84 8.64
C ALA A 51 5.74 9.97 10.16
N VAL A 52 5.80 8.86 10.92
CA VAL A 52 5.78 8.91 12.40
C VAL A 52 6.94 9.74 12.95
N ARG A 53 8.14 9.53 12.42
CA ARG A 53 9.33 10.31 12.82
C ARG A 53 9.17 11.79 12.45
N LEU A 54 8.63 12.09 11.27
CA LEU A 54 8.32 13.45 10.82
C LEU A 54 7.33 14.15 11.78
N TYR A 55 6.20 13.51 12.09
CA TYR A 55 5.22 14.11 13.02
C TYR A 55 5.76 14.27 14.44
N LYS A 56 6.67 13.38 14.87
CA LYS A 56 7.38 13.53 16.14
C LYS A 56 8.23 14.80 16.20
N THR A 57 8.81 15.25 15.08
CA THR A 57 9.60 16.49 15.05
C THR A 57 8.78 17.74 15.37
N ASN A 58 7.45 17.69 15.22
CA ASN A 58 6.59 18.82 15.60
C ASN A 58 6.50 19.09 17.11
N PHE A 59 7.02 18.18 17.94
CA PHE A 59 7.22 18.43 19.38
C PHE A 59 8.52 19.17 19.70
N LEU A 60 9.42 19.33 18.72
CA LEU A 60 10.74 19.92 18.91
C LEU A 60 10.78 21.33 18.33
N PRO A 61 11.70 22.19 18.82
CA PRO A 61 11.89 23.52 18.27
C PRO A 61 12.42 23.43 16.82
N LYS A 62 11.89 24.31 15.97
CA LYS A 62 12.35 24.47 14.58
C LYS A 62 13.23 25.70 14.50
N PHE A 63 14.43 25.55 13.97
CA PHE A 63 15.38 26.64 13.76
C PHE A 63 15.41 27.01 12.28
N ASN A 64 15.24 28.32 12.01
CA ASN A 64 15.26 28.85 10.66
C ASN A 64 16.25 29.99 10.58
N ILE A 65 17.00 30.05 9.48
CA ILE A 65 17.77 31.24 9.11
C ILE A 65 16.86 32.05 8.19
N VAL A 66 16.67 33.32 8.53
CA VAL A 66 15.91 34.27 7.72
C VAL A 66 16.84 35.36 7.27
N ALA A 67 16.85 35.66 5.98
CA ALA A 67 17.52 36.82 5.41
C ALA A 67 16.57 37.49 4.42
N ALA A 68 16.39 38.78 4.56
CA ALA A 68 15.59 39.59 3.65
C ALA A 68 16.31 40.92 3.39
N ASP A 69 16.29 41.35 2.15
CA ASP A 69 16.80 42.63 1.70
C ASP A 69 15.64 43.42 1.04
N LEU A 70 15.21 44.47 1.70
CA LEU A 70 14.14 45.35 1.22
C LEU A 70 14.70 46.58 0.59
N TYR A 71 14.51 46.69 -0.71
CA TYR A 71 14.85 47.91 -1.47
C TYR A 71 13.60 48.80 -1.58
N SER A 72 13.65 50.00 -0.96
CA SER A 72 12.55 50.97 -1.01
C SER A 72 12.99 52.25 -1.70
N PHE A 73 12.19 52.74 -2.63
CA PHE A 73 12.42 53.99 -3.37
C PHE A 73 11.73 55.18 -2.69
N GLY A 74 11.12 54.97 -1.51
CA GLY A 74 10.40 56.02 -0.76
C GLY A 74 11.28 56.89 0.09
N LYS A 75 11.00 58.17 0.11
CA LYS A 75 11.52 59.11 1.07
C LYS A 75 10.33 59.65 1.88
N SER A 76 10.44 59.65 3.19
CA SER A 76 9.42 60.24 4.08
C SER A 76 10.02 61.34 4.91
N ASP A 77 9.37 62.50 4.92
CA ASP A 77 9.75 63.58 5.78
C ASP A 77 9.03 63.47 7.12
N VAL A 78 9.77 63.30 8.22
CA VAL A 78 9.26 63.36 9.55
C VAL A 78 9.37 64.80 10.05
N LYS A 79 8.23 65.47 10.23
CA LYS A 79 8.18 66.84 10.72
C LYS A 79 8.01 66.83 12.23
N ILE A 80 9.01 67.32 12.95
CA ILE A 80 8.89 67.57 14.37
C ILE A 80 8.35 69.01 14.48
N PRO A 81 7.14 69.18 15.04
CA PRO A 81 6.58 70.54 15.16
C PRO A 81 7.45 71.39 16.13
N GLY A 82 7.66 72.59 15.72
CA GLY A 82 8.32 73.56 16.60
C GLY A 82 7.42 73.95 17.77
N GLY A 83 8.01 74.44 18.82
CA GLY A 83 7.31 74.87 20.03
C GLY A 83 8.19 75.62 20.96
N HIS A 84 7.62 76.08 22.05
CA HIS A 84 8.31 76.73 23.10
C HIS A 84 8.58 75.81 24.24
N LEU A 85 9.80 75.66 24.69
CA LEU A 85 10.20 74.86 25.87
C LEU A 85 10.47 75.75 27.03
N PRO A 86 9.94 75.50 28.25
CA PRO A 86 10.22 76.30 29.43
C PRO A 86 11.71 76.26 29.77
N ILE A 87 12.27 77.43 30.05
CA ILE A 87 13.61 77.49 30.64
C ILE A 87 13.48 77.16 32.13
N TYR A 88 14.31 76.26 32.58
CA TYR A 88 14.40 75.92 34.00
C TYR A 88 15.30 76.95 34.73
N SER A 89 14.80 77.58 35.81
CA SER A 89 15.57 78.38 36.69
C SER A 89 15.80 77.64 38.00
N TYR A 90 16.99 77.85 38.61
CA TYR A 90 17.27 77.27 39.92
C TYR A 90 16.49 78.01 40.96
N ASN A 91 15.69 77.31 41.74
CA ASN A 91 14.95 77.85 42.84
C ASN A 91 15.70 77.58 44.17
N ASP A 92 16.33 78.59 44.73
CA ASP A 92 17.12 78.45 45.93
C ASP A 92 16.31 77.95 47.15
N ALA A 93 15.03 78.31 47.21
CA ALA A 93 14.15 77.86 48.28
C ALA A 93 13.73 76.37 48.17
N ALA A 94 13.67 75.86 46.96
CA ALA A 94 13.32 74.48 46.71
C ALA A 94 14.54 73.59 46.50
N GLY A 95 15.75 74.15 46.33
CA GLY A 95 17.01 73.44 46.09
C GLY A 95 17.07 72.64 44.74
N GLN A 96 16.23 73.00 43.77
CA GLN A 96 16.10 72.28 42.53
C GLN A 96 15.79 73.22 41.36
N PHE A 97 16.05 72.73 40.13
CA PHE A 97 15.63 73.39 38.92
C PHE A 97 14.12 73.23 38.72
N VAL A 98 13.39 74.34 38.59
CA VAL A 98 11.94 74.39 38.36
C VAL A 98 11.69 75.09 37.00
N PRO A 99 10.65 74.68 36.23
CA PRO A 99 10.30 75.36 35.00
C PRO A 99 9.83 76.82 35.33
N ASN A 100 10.34 77.86 34.63
CA ASN A 100 9.99 79.23 34.79
C ASN A 100 8.62 79.49 34.12
N VAL A 101 7.56 79.15 34.87
CA VAL A 101 6.16 79.22 34.42
C VAL A 101 5.32 79.92 35.50
N THR A 102 4.29 80.65 35.07
CA THR A 102 3.25 81.18 35.96
C THR A 102 1.96 80.41 35.80
N MET A 103 1.39 79.90 36.83
CA MET A 103 0.10 79.23 36.83
C MET A 103 -1.02 80.31 36.74
N ASN A 104 -1.87 80.19 35.75
CA ASN A 104 -3.02 81.07 35.51
C ASN A 104 -4.20 80.68 36.42
N ALA A 105 -5.16 81.57 36.56
CA ALA A 105 -6.36 81.33 37.38
C ALA A 105 -7.25 80.22 36.84
N ASP A 106 -7.12 79.85 35.56
CA ASP A 106 -7.82 78.73 34.83
C ASP A 106 -7.08 77.40 34.94
N GLY A 107 -5.97 77.32 35.67
CA GLY A 107 -5.17 76.09 35.83
C GLY A 107 -4.19 75.85 34.71
N THR A 108 -4.08 76.67 33.68
CA THR A 108 -3.08 76.61 32.62
C THR A 108 -1.76 77.24 33.04
N TYR A 109 -0.67 76.94 32.35
CA TYR A 109 0.64 77.53 32.64
C TYR A 109 1.07 78.46 31.50
N THR A 110 1.45 79.71 31.88
CA THR A 110 2.11 80.62 30.95
C THR A 110 3.63 80.54 31.13
N LEU A 111 4.37 80.43 30.04
CA LEU A 111 5.83 80.39 29.99
C LEU A 111 6.34 81.78 30.21
N ASN A 112 7.04 82.05 31.33
CA ASN A 112 7.65 83.35 31.56
C ASN A 112 8.92 83.58 30.74
N GLN A 113 9.67 82.52 30.60
CA GLN A 113 10.82 82.49 29.71
C GLN A 113 10.82 81.15 28.96
N TYR A 114 11.12 81.18 27.71
CA TYR A 114 11.14 79.97 26.81
C TYR A 114 12.30 80.01 25.90
N ALA A 115 12.79 78.83 25.55
CA ALA A 115 13.66 78.57 24.43
C ALA A 115 12.82 78.18 23.18
N ASP A 116 13.00 78.87 22.12
CA ASP A 116 12.35 78.57 20.86
C ASP A 116 12.92 77.26 20.25
N PHE A 117 12.07 76.30 20.12
CA PHE A 117 12.43 75.03 19.38
C PHE A 117 11.86 75.19 17.99
N PRO A 118 12.66 75.42 16.97
CA PRO A 118 12.18 75.56 15.60
C PRO A 118 11.67 74.24 15.09
N SER A 119 10.65 74.26 14.22
CA SER A 119 10.20 73.05 13.61
C SER A 119 11.31 72.46 12.73
N GLN A 120 11.60 71.20 12.92
CA GLN A 120 12.62 70.47 12.19
C GLN A 120 11.98 69.45 11.22
N LYS A 121 12.47 69.41 9.99
CA LYS A 121 12.14 68.41 9.01
C LYS A 121 13.32 67.45 8.92
N MET A 122 13.11 66.21 9.36
CA MET A 122 14.09 65.16 9.28
C MET A 122 13.72 64.22 8.12
N LYS A 123 14.66 63.83 7.30
CA LYS A 123 14.46 62.96 6.16
C LYS A 123 14.70 61.51 6.61
N LEU A 124 13.63 60.74 6.68
CA LEU A 124 13.73 59.29 6.90
C LEU A 124 13.94 58.65 5.49
N LYS A 125 15.09 58.02 5.31
CA LYS A 125 15.44 57.32 4.09
C LYS A 125 15.56 55.83 4.35
N MET A 126 14.76 55.06 3.67
CA MET A 126 14.78 53.57 3.68
C MET A 126 15.28 53.08 2.31
N ASP A 127 16.58 53.15 2.06
CA ASP A 127 17.14 52.80 0.75
C ASP A 127 17.28 51.29 0.56
N ASN A 128 17.90 50.66 1.51
CA ASN A 128 18.19 49.24 1.51
C ASN A 128 18.18 48.79 2.95
N ILE A 129 17.18 47.98 3.35
CA ILE A 129 17.06 47.47 4.68
C ILE A 129 17.36 45.99 4.64
N PHE A 130 18.52 45.60 5.13
CA PHE A 130 18.88 44.21 5.34
C PHE A 130 18.40 43.76 6.73
N LEU A 131 17.69 42.60 6.72
CA LEU A 131 17.29 41.91 7.93
C LEU A 131 17.82 40.47 7.80
N GLY A 132 18.62 40.04 8.75
CA GLY A 132 19.14 38.66 8.80
C GLY A 132 19.20 38.13 10.21
N GLY A 133 18.93 36.84 10.38
CA GLY A 133 18.95 36.28 11.72
C GLY A 133 18.67 34.80 11.78
N VAL A 134 18.82 34.26 13.00
CA VAL A 134 18.42 32.91 13.34
C VAL A 134 17.21 32.98 14.26
N MET A 135 16.14 32.32 13.86
CA MET A 135 14.89 32.29 14.65
C MET A 135 14.55 30.82 14.97
N PHE A 136 14.00 30.62 16.15
CA PHE A 136 13.39 29.35 16.53
C PHE A 136 11.91 29.53 16.85
N GLU A 137 11.17 28.48 16.58
CA GLU A 137 9.75 28.38 16.91
C GLU A 137 9.50 27.04 17.62
N GLN A 138 8.92 27.10 18.83
CA GLN A 138 8.56 25.96 19.63
C GLN A 138 7.08 25.99 19.97
N PRO A 139 6.23 25.11 19.41
CA PRO A 139 4.88 24.95 19.92
C PRO A 139 4.91 24.36 21.34
N ILE A 140 4.33 25.07 22.32
CA ILE A 140 4.21 24.60 23.70
C ILE A 140 2.89 23.83 23.85
N TYR A 141 1.81 24.40 23.36
CA TYR A 141 0.49 23.80 23.37
C TYR A 141 -0.31 24.25 22.16
N MET A 142 -0.84 23.28 21.41
CA MET A 142 -1.59 23.51 20.16
C MET A 142 -2.98 22.86 20.23
N GLY A 143 -3.67 22.97 21.37
CA GLY A 143 -4.98 22.37 21.55
C GLY A 143 -5.01 20.84 21.42
N GLY A 144 -3.85 20.15 21.51
CA GLY A 144 -3.72 18.71 21.24
C GLY A 144 -3.48 18.35 19.77
N LYS A 145 -3.35 19.33 18.86
CA LYS A 145 -3.15 19.13 17.42
C LYS A 145 -1.95 18.24 17.09
N VAL A 146 -0.80 18.57 17.70
CA VAL A 146 0.47 17.84 17.47
C VAL A 146 0.34 16.39 17.96
N THR A 147 -0.29 16.20 19.13
CA THR A 147 -0.50 14.85 19.69
C THR A 147 -1.46 14.03 18.83
N ALA A 148 -2.59 14.60 18.40
CA ALA A 148 -3.53 13.91 17.53
C ALA A 148 -2.89 13.53 16.19
N ALA A 149 -2.17 14.45 15.53
CA ALA A 149 -1.47 14.19 14.28
C ALA A 149 -0.39 13.09 14.43
N TYR A 150 0.35 13.11 15.54
CA TYR A 150 1.33 12.08 15.86
C TYR A 150 0.66 10.71 16.11
N ASN A 151 -0.45 10.65 16.84
CA ASN A 151 -1.20 9.41 17.04
C ASN A 151 -1.75 8.87 15.72
N MET A 152 -2.31 9.76 14.87
CA MET A 152 -2.77 9.37 13.52
C MET A 152 -1.66 8.77 12.68
N SER A 153 -0.45 9.33 12.74
CA SER A 153 0.69 8.77 12.01
C SER A 153 1.09 7.38 12.51
N LYS A 154 1.05 7.12 13.83
CA LYS A 154 1.28 5.79 14.42
C LYS A 154 0.21 4.77 13.99
N ILE A 155 -1.04 5.20 13.95
CA ILE A 155 -2.14 4.35 13.47
C ILE A 155 -1.92 4.03 11.99
N GLY A 156 -1.50 5.02 11.18
CA GLY A 156 -1.14 4.83 9.79
C GLY A 156 -0.01 3.80 9.59
N GLU A 157 1.03 3.83 10.43
CA GLU A 157 2.11 2.85 10.43
C GLU A 157 1.61 1.43 10.76
N LYS A 158 0.72 1.30 11.76
CA LYS A 158 0.08 0.01 12.08
C LYS A 158 -0.75 -0.53 10.92
N ILE A 159 -1.56 0.34 10.28
CA ILE A 159 -2.35 -0.04 9.10
C ILE A 159 -1.43 -0.51 7.97
N ALA A 160 -0.32 0.18 7.72
CA ALA A 160 0.66 -0.23 6.71
C ALA A 160 1.29 -1.60 7.05
N GLY A 161 1.61 -1.87 8.31
CA GLY A 161 2.09 -3.18 8.76
C GLY A 161 1.06 -4.30 8.59
N LEU A 162 -0.21 -4.04 8.85
CA LEU A 162 -1.30 -4.99 8.60
C LEU A 162 -1.53 -5.22 7.11
N ASN A 163 -1.32 -4.17 6.28
CA ASN A 163 -1.43 -4.28 4.83
C ASN A 163 -0.36 -5.20 4.23
N ILE A 164 0.84 -5.30 4.84
CA ILE A 164 1.84 -6.30 4.42
C ILE A 164 1.25 -7.70 4.58
N LYS A 165 0.72 -8.05 5.76
CA LYS A 165 0.12 -9.37 6.03
C LYS A 165 -1.02 -9.68 5.07
N LYS A 166 -1.89 -8.70 4.79
CA LYS A 166 -2.95 -8.83 3.79
C LYS A 166 -2.37 -9.13 2.41
N THR A 167 -1.38 -8.37 1.96
CA THR A 167 -0.73 -8.54 0.65
C THR A 167 -0.02 -9.89 0.56
N GLU A 168 0.66 -10.33 1.62
CA GLU A 168 1.29 -11.65 1.69
C GLU A 168 0.26 -12.76 1.49
N SER A 169 -0.88 -12.72 2.19
CA SER A 169 -1.93 -13.73 2.02
C SER A 169 -2.57 -13.71 0.62
N GLU A 170 -2.70 -12.52 0.00
CA GLU A 170 -3.18 -12.39 -1.39
C GLU A 170 -2.18 -12.98 -2.39
N VAL A 171 -0.90 -12.71 -2.21
CA VAL A 171 0.18 -13.25 -3.06
C VAL A 171 0.31 -14.77 -2.90
N ILE A 172 0.13 -15.31 -1.70
CA ILE A 172 0.12 -16.77 -1.47
C ILE A 172 -0.99 -17.44 -2.27
N VAL A 173 -2.23 -16.94 -2.18
CA VAL A 173 -3.36 -17.50 -2.96
C VAL A 173 -3.10 -17.40 -4.46
N ALA A 174 -2.58 -16.26 -4.94
CA ALA A 174 -2.25 -16.09 -6.36
C ALA A 174 -1.11 -17.02 -6.80
N THR A 175 -0.15 -17.31 -5.90
CA THR A 175 0.92 -18.29 -6.14
C THR A 175 0.36 -19.72 -6.20
N ASP A 176 -0.58 -20.07 -5.32
CA ASP A 176 -1.27 -21.34 -5.30
C ASP A 176 -2.07 -21.54 -6.60
N GLU A 177 -2.75 -20.49 -7.08
CA GLU A 177 -3.44 -20.51 -8.39
C GLU A 177 -2.46 -20.72 -9.55
N ALA A 178 -1.32 -20.03 -9.56
CA ALA A 178 -0.31 -20.16 -10.59
C ALA A 178 0.35 -21.55 -10.57
N TYR A 179 0.65 -22.08 -9.39
CA TYR A 179 1.19 -23.42 -9.19
C TYR A 179 0.22 -24.49 -9.69
N THR A 180 -1.03 -24.42 -9.26
CA THR A 180 -2.10 -25.35 -9.69
C THR A 180 -2.32 -25.29 -11.18
N MET A 181 -2.21 -24.11 -11.80
CA MET A 181 -2.31 -23.96 -13.26
C MET A 181 -1.19 -24.71 -13.99
N VAL A 182 0.05 -24.73 -13.46
CA VAL A 182 1.15 -25.52 -14.03
C VAL A 182 0.85 -27.01 -13.92
N VAL A 183 0.42 -27.49 -12.75
CA VAL A 183 0.09 -28.90 -12.55
C VAL A 183 -1.04 -29.32 -13.46
N ARG A 184 -2.14 -28.57 -13.50
CA ARG A 184 -3.29 -28.83 -14.38
C ARG A 184 -2.87 -28.92 -15.86
N ALA A 185 -2.06 -27.95 -16.33
CA ALA A 185 -1.61 -27.96 -17.71
C ALA A 185 -0.73 -29.18 -18.03
N LYS A 186 0.13 -29.62 -17.11
CA LYS A 186 0.94 -30.83 -17.25
C LYS A 186 0.06 -32.08 -17.29
N GLU A 187 -0.93 -32.19 -16.42
CA GLU A 187 -1.85 -33.32 -16.43
C GLU A 187 -2.69 -33.35 -17.71
N MET A 188 -3.13 -32.20 -18.25
CA MET A 188 -3.83 -32.15 -19.54
C MET A 188 -2.95 -32.61 -20.71
N VAL A 189 -1.64 -32.38 -20.68
CA VAL A 189 -0.71 -32.96 -21.68
C VAL A 189 -0.73 -34.47 -21.53
N LYS A 190 -0.63 -35.04 -20.32
CA LYS A 190 -0.67 -36.51 -20.12
C LYS A 190 -1.98 -37.13 -20.60
N VAL A 191 -3.12 -36.48 -20.29
CA VAL A 191 -4.45 -36.94 -20.77
C VAL A 191 -4.48 -36.99 -22.31
N ALA A 192 -4.01 -35.92 -22.96
CA ALA A 192 -4.00 -35.86 -24.44
C ALA A 192 -3.02 -36.85 -25.06
N GLU A 193 -1.85 -37.08 -24.47
CA GLU A 193 -0.88 -38.10 -24.93
C GLU A 193 -1.42 -39.51 -24.74
N ALA A 194 -2.08 -39.83 -23.64
CA ALA A 194 -2.72 -41.13 -23.41
C ALA A 194 -3.85 -41.38 -24.44
N TYR A 195 -4.67 -40.35 -24.71
CA TYR A 195 -5.70 -40.44 -25.74
C TYR A 195 -5.10 -40.61 -27.14
N LYS A 196 -4.00 -39.91 -27.46
CA LYS A 196 -3.27 -40.12 -28.73
C LYS A 196 -2.80 -41.54 -28.85
N ALA A 197 -2.21 -42.13 -27.81
CA ALA A 197 -1.75 -43.51 -27.83
C ALA A 197 -2.89 -44.49 -28.12
N MET A 198 -4.08 -44.33 -27.56
CA MET A 198 -5.26 -45.14 -27.87
C MET A 198 -5.69 -44.98 -29.33
N LEU A 199 -5.71 -43.75 -29.87
CA LEU A 199 -6.06 -43.50 -31.28
C LEU A 199 -5.03 -44.06 -32.24
N ASP A 200 -3.74 -44.03 -31.90
CA ASP A 200 -2.66 -44.59 -32.73
C ASP A 200 -2.77 -46.11 -32.80
N GLU A 201 -3.13 -46.78 -31.73
CA GLU A 201 -3.41 -48.22 -31.71
C GLU A 201 -4.68 -48.53 -32.52
N LEU A 202 -5.76 -47.77 -32.30
CA LEU A 202 -7.01 -47.93 -33.07
C LEU A 202 -6.79 -47.73 -34.56
N TYR A 203 -6.01 -46.71 -34.96
CA TYR A 203 -5.67 -46.47 -36.35
C TYR A 203 -5.00 -47.66 -36.98
N LYS A 204 -3.98 -48.27 -36.35
CA LYS A 204 -3.29 -49.46 -36.84
C LYS A 204 -4.26 -50.61 -37.05
N ASN A 205 -5.18 -50.86 -36.12
CA ASN A 205 -6.17 -51.93 -36.19
C ASN A 205 -7.18 -51.70 -37.33
N VAL A 206 -7.73 -50.46 -37.43
CA VAL A 206 -8.71 -50.11 -38.48
C VAL A 206 -8.07 -50.09 -39.86
N GLU A 207 -6.82 -49.61 -40.01
CA GLU A 207 -6.09 -49.62 -41.28
C GLU A 207 -5.79 -51.05 -41.73
N SER A 208 -5.36 -51.90 -40.78
CA SER A 208 -5.16 -53.35 -41.12
C SER A 208 -6.47 -54.05 -41.57
N ALA A 209 -7.57 -53.79 -40.83
CA ALA A 209 -8.89 -54.32 -41.17
C ALA A 209 -9.39 -53.79 -42.52
N PHE A 210 -9.12 -52.55 -42.88
CA PHE A 210 -9.42 -51.96 -44.19
C PHE A 210 -8.65 -52.70 -45.35
N ARG A 211 -7.34 -52.90 -45.13
CA ARG A 211 -6.50 -53.61 -46.10
C ARG A 211 -7.01 -55.03 -46.38
N HIS A 212 -7.64 -55.66 -45.39
CA HIS A 212 -8.25 -56.98 -45.52
C HIS A 212 -9.74 -56.98 -45.99
N GLY A 213 -10.27 -55.77 -46.31
CA GLY A 213 -11.64 -55.60 -46.79
C GLY A 213 -12.72 -55.66 -45.69
N MET A 214 -12.35 -55.71 -44.41
CA MET A 214 -13.28 -55.81 -43.26
C MET A 214 -13.81 -54.43 -42.75
N ARG A 215 -13.18 -53.34 -43.13
CA ARG A 215 -13.59 -51.98 -42.77
C ARG A 215 -13.58 -51.06 -44.00
N THR A 216 -14.25 -49.90 -43.89
CA THR A 216 -14.36 -48.93 -44.98
C THR A 216 -13.23 -47.88 -44.94
N ARG A 217 -12.96 -47.27 -46.09
CA ARG A 217 -12.03 -46.12 -46.16
C ARG A 217 -12.49 -44.97 -45.25
N ASN A 218 -13.83 -44.80 -45.11
CA ASN A 218 -14.41 -43.82 -44.24
C ASN A 218 -14.03 -44.04 -42.78
N ASP A 219 -13.95 -45.25 -42.30
CA ASP A 219 -13.54 -45.58 -40.93
C ASP A 219 -12.09 -45.15 -40.66
N VAL A 220 -11.19 -45.40 -41.61
CA VAL A 220 -9.78 -44.93 -41.52
C VAL A 220 -9.72 -43.40 -41.41
N LEU A 221 -10.48 -42.71 -42.29
CA LEU A 221 -10.51 -41.22 -42.27
C LEU A 221 -11.07 -40.66 -40.97
N LYS A 222 -12.09 -41.28 -40.37
CA LYS A 222 -12.63 -40.86 -39.05
C LYS A 222 -11.56 -40.90 -37.98
N VAL A 223 -10.75 -41.96 -37.91
CA VAL A 223 -9.68 -42.05 -36.90
C VAL A 223 -8.58 -41.02 -37.17
N GLN A 224 -8.21 -40.81 -38.45
CA GLN A 224 -7.22 -39.80 -38.83
C GLN A 224 -7.66 -38.37 -38.41
N VAL A 225 -8.95 -38.02 -38.57
CA VAL A 225 -9.47 -36.76 -38.12
C VAL A 225 -9.30 -36.63 -36.61
N LYS A 226 -9.60 -37.69 -35.84
CA LYS A 226 -9.41 -37.69 -34.39
C LYS A 226 -7.95 -37.58 -33.94
N GLN A 227 -7.03 -38.22 -34.68
CA GLN A 227 -5.58 -38.07 -34.47
C GLN A 227 -5.13 -36.62 -34.68
N ASN A 228 -5.60 -35.94 -35.73
CA ASN A 228 -5.28 -34.53 -35.99
C ASN A 228 -5.84 -33.61 -34.88
N GLU A 229 -7.06 -33.87 -34.40
CA GLU A 229 -7.68 -33.13 -33.30
C GLU A 229 -6.86 -33.24 -32.00
N VAL A 230 -6.42 -34.44 -31.63
CA VAL A 230 -5.64 -34.65 -30.41
C VAL A 230 -4.23 -34.09 -30.52
N GLU A 231 -3.61 -34.16 -31.71
CA GLU A 231 -2.28 -33.56 -31.92
C GLU A 231 -2.29 -32.04 -31.75
N LEU A 232 -3.34 -31.37 -32.26
CA LEU A 232 -3.56 -29.96 -32.01
C LEU A 232 -3.80 -29.69 -30.53
N SER A 233 -4.52 -30.56 -29.83
CA SER A 233 -4.75 -30.44 -28.37
C SER A 233 -3.47 -30.56 -27.57
N ILE A 234 -2.57 -31.48 -27.91
CA ILE A 234 -1.23 -31.64 -27.31
C ILE A 234 -0.41 -30.33 -27.49
N GLN A 235 -0.41 -29.79 -28.72
CA GLN A 235 0.31 -28.54 -28.99
C GLN A 235 -0.21 -27.38 -28.14
N LYS A 236 -1.55 -27.26 -28.04
CA LYS A 236 -2.19 -26.23 -27.17
C LYS A 236 -1.85 -26.43 -25.68
N ALA A 237 -1.90 -27.68 -25.21
CA ALA A 237 -1.59 -28.04 -23.83
C ALA A 237 -0.11 -27.72 -23.48
N ASN A 238 0.83 -28.06 -24.36
CA ASN A 238 2.25 -27.73 -24.17
C ASN A 238 2.48 -26.20 -24.14
N ASN A 239 1.79 -25.44 -24.96
CA ASN A 239 1.85 -23.99 -24.89
C ASN A 239 1.26 -23.45 -23.57
N ALA A 240 0.18 -24.05 -23.09
CA ALA A 240 -0.40 -23.71 -21.78
C ALA A 240 0.57 -23.99 -20.61
N VAL A 241 1.30 -25.13 -20.66
CA VAL A 241 2.35 -25.43 -19.65
C VAL A 241 3.41 -24.33 -19.64
N ARG A 242 3.90 -23.92 -20.80
CA ARG A 242 4.91 -22.84 -20.89
C ARG A 242 4.40 -21.53 -20.29
N LEU A 243 3.19 -21.11 -20.65
CA LEU A 243 2.59 -19.88 -20.13
C LEU A 243 2.31 -19.97 -18.62
N ALA A 244 1.84 -21.11 -18.14
CA ALA A 244 1.63 -21.34 -16.72
C ALA A 244 2.94 -21.27 -15.90
N LYS A 245 4.03 -21.86 -16.41
CA LYS A 245 5.37 -21.75 -15.81
C LYS A 245 5.85 -20.29 -15.76
N MET A 246 5.66 -19.53 -16.83
CA MET A 246 5.98 -18.10 -16.86
C MET A 246 5.17 -17.31 -15.82
N ASN A 247 3.88 -17.62 -15.69
CA ASN A 247 3.02 -16.99 -14.68
C ASN A 247 3.47 -17.32 -13.24
N LEU A 248 3.85 -18.57 -12.98
CA LEU A 248 4.41 -18.95 -11.68
C LEU A 248 5.73 -18.21 -11.40
N CYS A 249 6.64 -18.12 -12.39
CA CYS A 249 7.88 -17.35 -12.27
C CYS A 249 7.62 -15.88 -11.91
N TYR A 250 6.57 -15.27 -12.47
CA TYR A 250 6.17 -13.90 -12.14
C TYR A 250 5.83 -13.74 -10.64
N TYR A 251 5.02 -14.66 -10.08
CA TYR A 251 4.63 -14.58 -8.67
C TYR A 251 5.78 -14.86 -7.71
N ILE A 252 6.66 -15.84 -8.04
CA ILE A 252 7.81 -16.18 -7.18
C ILE A 252 9.03 -15.28 -7.38
N GLY A 253 8.91 -14.26 -8.26
CA GLY A 253 9.96 -13.27 -8.50
C GLY A 253 11.18 -13.78 -9.26
N LYS A 254 11.04 -14.90 -10.00
CA LYS A 254 12.10 -15.43 -10.90
C LYS A 254 11.97 -14.84 -12.33
N PRO A 255 13.04 -14.87 -13.13
CA PRO A 255 12.95 -14.52 -14.55
C PRO A 255 11.86 -15.34 -15.24
N LEU A 256 11.08 -14.72 -16.14
CA LEU A 256 9.91 -15.35 -16.77
C LEU A 256 10.26 -16.59 -17.60
N GLU A 257 11.50 -16.67 -18.12
CA GLU A 257 12.01 -17.76 -18.94
C GLU A 257 12.79 -18.80 -18.12
N ALA A 258 12.78 -18.71 -16.78
CA ALA A 258 13.46 -19.68 -15.94
C ALA A 258 12.84 -21.06 -16.12
N ASP A 259 13.71 -22.06 -16.33
CA ASP A 259 13.27 -23.46 -16.43
C ASP A 259 13.00 -24.00 -15.03
N ILE A 260 11.71 -23.99 -14.66
CA ILE A 260 11.20 -24.52 -13.40
C ILE A 260 10.28 -25.70 -13.66
N ASP A 261 10.23 -26.61 -12.71
CA ASP A 261 9.22 -27.66 -12.66
C ASP A 261 8.52 -27.68 -11.31
N VAL A 262 7.35 -28.31 -11.22
CA VAL A 262 6.54 -28.37 -10.01
C VAL A 262 6.23 -29.82 -9.66
N ASP A 263 6.16 -30.10 -8.35
CA ASP A 263 5.72 -31.38 -7.82
C ASP A 263 4.19 -31.45 -7.78
N ALA A 264 3.60 -32.46 -8.41
CA ALA A 264 2.15 -32.66 -8.43
C ALA A 264 1.63 -33.46 -7.23
N SER A 265 2.51 -33.99 -6.38
CA SER A 265 2.14 -34.93 -5.30
C SER A 265 1.19 -34.33 -4.26
N GLU A 266 1.30 -33.02 -4.01
CA GLU A 266 0.46 -32.32 -3.01
C GLU A 266 -1.02 -32.19 -3.42
N LEU A 267 -1.34 -32.33 -4.72
CA LEU A 267 -2.72 -32.31 -5.21
C LEU A 267 -3.44 -33.66 -5.06
N ASN A 268 -2.73 -34.70 -4.64
CA ASN A 268 -3.25 -36.05 -4.46
C ASN A 268 -3.66 -36.35 -2.99
N ASP A 269 -3.72 -35.31 -2.12
CA ASP A 269 -4.19 -35.50 -0.74
C ASP A 269 -5.70 -35.81 -0.74
N GLU A 270 -6.04 -37.05 -0.41
CA GLU A 270 -7.42 -37.56 -0.40
C GLU A 270 -8.17 -37.29 0.92
N SER A 271 -7.50 -36.76 1.93
CA SER A 271 -8.09 -36.56 3.26
C SER A 271 -8.82 -35.21 3.37
N HIS A 272 -10.06 -35.16 2.92
CA HIS A 272 -10.85 -33.94 3.00
C HIS A 272 -12.11 -34.14 3.83
N GLU A 273 -12.13 -33.54 5.02
CA GLU A 273 -13.35 -33.40 5.83
C GLU A 273 -14.06 -32.11 5.46
N GLY A 274 -15.38 -32.14 5.49
CA GLY A 274 -16.20 -30.95 5.28
C GLY A 274 -15.96 -29.92 6.39
N VAL A 275 -16.02 -28.65 6.01
CA VAL A 275 -15.82 -27.53 6.94
C VAL A 275 -17.12 -26.78 7.20
N VAL A 276 -17.24 -26.25 8.42
CA VAL A 276 -18.32 -25.35 8.80
C VAL A 276 -17.74 -23.94 8.98
N ALA A 277 -18.40 -22.95 8.41
CA ALA A 277 -17.99 -21.57 8.59
C ALA A 277 -18.21 -21.12 10.05
N ASP A 278 -17.13 -20.85 10.78
CA ASP A 278 -17.19 -20.21 12.10
C ASP A 278 -16.98 -18.71 11.92
N PRO A 279 -18.01 -17.86 12.16
CA PRO A 279 -17.89 -16.41 12.01
C PRO A 279 -16.80 -15.78 12.86
N LEU A 280 -16.34 -16.43 13.94
CA LEU A 280 -15.27 -15.92 14.80
C LEU A 280 -13.89 -15.92 14.09
N LEU A 281 -13.72 -16.72 13.05
CA LEU A 281 -12.46 -16.79 12.31
C LEU A 281 -12.11 -15.49 11.59
N ILE A 282 -13.10 -14.65 11.25
CA ILE A 282 -12.83 -13.35 10.64
C ILE A 282 -12.00 -12.42 11.53
N LEU A 283 -12.00 -12.63 12.87
CA LEU A 283 -11.21 -11.85 13.82
C LEU A 283 -9.70 -12.02 13.62
N ASN A 284 -9.28 -13.12 13.00
CA ASN A 284 -7.87 -13.42 12.70
C ASN A 284 -7.38 -12.69 11.45
N ARG A 285 -8.29 -12.12 10.65
CA ARG A 285 -7.94 -11.46 9.38
C ARG A 285 -7.26 -10.11 9.62
N PRO A 286 -6.16 -9.82 8.90
CA PRO A 286 -5.54 -8.50 8.95
C PRO A 286 -6.50 -7.36 8.61
N GLU A 287 -7.44 -7.60 7.67
CA GLU A 287 -8.44 -6.62 7.26
C GLU A 287 -9.37 -6.22 8.40
N TYR A 288 -9.76 -7.16 9.28
CA TYR A 288 -10.58 -6.86 10.46
C TYR A 288 -9.86 -5.88 11.39
N GLU A 289 -8.59 -6.14 11.68
CA GLU A 289 -7.80 -5.25 12.53
C GLU A 289 -7.52 -3.90 11.84
N MET A 290 -7.33 -3.87 10.51
CA MET A 290 -7.21 -2.62 9.75
C MET A 290 -8.46 -1.74 9.91
N LEU A 291 -9.65 -2.32 9.93
CA LEU A 291 -10.91 -1.59 10.14
C LEU A 291 -10.99 -1.01 11.56
N ASN A 292 -10.53 -1.74 12.58
CA ASN A 292 -10.45 -1.21 13.95
C ASN A 292 -9.47 -0.04 14.03
N GLN A 293 -8.31 -0.14 13.36
CA GLN A 293 -7.35 0.98 13.29
C GLN A 293 -7.91 2.19 12.52
N LYS A 294 -8.70 1.99 11.45
CA LYS A 294 -9.39 3.09 10.75
C LYS A 294 -10.41 3.80 11.65
N MET A 295 -11.11 3.07 12.50
CA MET A 295 -12.01 3.65 13.52
C MET A 295 -11.25 4.55 14.49
N GLU A 296 -10.10 4.08 14.98
CA GLU A 296 -9.24 4.87 15.86
C GLU A 296 -8.68 6.11 15.15
N LEU A 297 -8.31 5.97 13.86
CA LEU A 297 -7.88 7.09 13.02
C LEU A 297 -8.97 8.17 12.93
N ALA A 298 -10.22 7.78 12.69
CA ALA A 298 -11.35 8.69 12.62
C ALA A 298 -11.61 9.38 13.99
N HIS A 299 -11.39 8.68 15.10
CA HIS A 299 -11.47 9.24 16.44
C HIS A 299 -10.39 10.32 16.66
N GLU A 300 -9.13 10.05 16.30
CA GLU A 300 -8.04 11.05 16.39
C GLU A 300 -8.29 12.23 15.43
N GLN A 301 -8.93 12.01 14.26
CA GLN A 301 -9.32 13.09 13.34
C GLN A 301 -10.32 14.06 13.99
N VAL A 302 -11.28 13.56 14.80
CA VAL A 302 -12.18 14.43 15.59
C VAL A 302 -11.39 15.28 16.58
N LYS A 303 -10.38 14.69 17.26
CA LYS A 303 -9.51 15.45 18.19
C LYS A 303 -8.69 16.50 17.44
N LEU A 304 -8.15 16.16 16.28
CA LEU A 304 -7.41 17.07 15.42
C LEU A 304 -8.28 18.26 15.00
N THR A 305 -9.49 18.00 14.51
CA THR A 305 -10.43 19.06 14.12
C THR A 305 -10.84 19.94 15.29
N ARG A 306 -11.05 19.35 16.48
CA ARG A 306 -11.37 20.10 17.70
C ARG A 306 -10.23 21.01 18.14
N SER A 307 -8.98 20.61 17.91
CA SER A 307 -7.79 21.36 18.37
C SER A 307 -7.69 22.75 17.74
N ASP A 308 -8.23 22.96 16.54
CA ASP A 308 -8.21 24.24 15.84
C ASP A 308 -9.03 25.33 16.57
N TYR A 309 -9.91 24.94 17.51
CA TYR A 309 -10.77 25.80 18.31
C TYR A 309 -10.36 25.86 19.80
N LEU A 310 -9.21 25.28 20.13
CA LEU A 310 -8.62 25.31 21.46
C LEU A 310 -7.48 26.36 21.50
N PRO A 311 -7.09 26.83 22.71
CA PRO A 311 -5.96 27.76 22.85
C PRO A 311 -4.68 27.17 22.20
N ASN A 312 -3.90 28.08 21.60
CA ASN A 312 -2.58 27.77 21.07
C ASN A 312 -1.53 28.64 21.78
N VAL A 313 -0.48 28.01 22.24
CA VAL A 313 0.67 28.68 22.90
C VAL A 313 1.94 28.26 22.16
N ALA A 314 2.68 29.26 21.70
CA ALA A 314 3.97 29.03 21.02
C ALA A 314 5.03 29.97 21.62
N LEU A 315 6.25 29.49 21.72
CA LEU A 315 7.43 30.28 22.03
C LEU A 315 8.21 30.49 20.75
N THR A 316 8.42 31.75 20.37
CA THR A 316 9.31 32.14 19.28
C THR A 316 10.43 33.00 19.82
N GLY A 317 11.59 32.94 19.23
CA GLY A 317 12.71 33.77 19.62
C GLY A 317 13.87 33.61 18.66
N GLY A 318 14.89 34.42 18.88
CA GLY A 318 16.07 34.39 18.02
C GLY A 318 16.95 35.61 18.16
N TYR A 319 17.94 35.66 17.30
CA TYR A 319 18.81 36.83 17.12
C TYR A 319 18.60 37.37 15.71
N THR A 320 18.19 38.65 15.64
CA THR A 320 17.94 39.35 14.37
C THR A 320 18.84 40.55 14.26
N TYR A 321 19.56 40.68 13.17
CA TYR A 321 20.35 41.85 12.80
C TYR A 321 19.58 42.64 11.75
N ILE A 322 19.50 43.99 11.99
CA ILE A 322 18.83 44.92 11.08
C ILE A 322 19.79 46.04 10.76
N ASN A 323 19.91 46.35 9.46
CA ASN A 323 20.73 47.47 8.96
C ASN A 323 19.99 48.18 7.83
N GLY A 324 20.26 49.48 7.59
CA GLY A 324 19.84 50.21 6.40
C GLY A 324 18.85 51.37 6.61
N MET A 325 18.34 51.59 7.80
CA MET A 325 17.53 52.78 8.12
C MET A 325 18.42 53.97 8.37
N LYS A 326 18.17 55.11 7.70
CA LYS A 326 18.91 56.36 7.85
C LYS A 326 17.95 57.50 8.16
N LEU A 327 18.33 58.34 9.15
CA LEU A 327 17.67 59.59 9.49
C LEU A 327 18.66 60.71 9.25
N ASP A 328 18.34 61.66 8.37
CA ASP A 328 19.24 62.76 7.94
C ASP A 328 20.66 62.32 7.54
N GLY A 329 20.72 61.16 6.88
CA GLY A 329 21.98 60.58 6.40
C GLY A 329 22.75 59.77 7.46
N LYS A 330 22.38 59.80 8.73
CA LYS A 330 22.96 59.01 9.82
C LYS A 330 22.23 57.67 9.90
N ARG A 331 22.96 56.57 10.11
CA ARG A 331 22.35 55.26 10.36
C ARG A 331 21.56 55.30 11.68
N LEU A 332 20.27 55.00 11.60
CA LEU A 332 19.38 54.99 12.78
C LEU A 332 19.46 53.63 13.51
N ILE A 333 19.55 52.52 12.72
CA ILE A 333 19.63 51.16 13.22
C ILE A 333 20.72 50.43 12.45
N ASP A 334 21.70 49.89 13.15
CA ASP A 334 22.80 49.07 12.67
C ASP A 334 23.26 48.18 13.81
N ASN A 335 22.38 47.32 14.27
CA ASN A 335 22.69 46.37 15.34
C ASN A 335 21.84 45.13 15.31
N GLY A 336 22.25 44.12 16.07
CA GLY A 336 21.48 42.91 16.31
C GLY A 336 20.88 42.90 17.68
N ALA A 337 19.72 42.26 17.78
CA ALA A 337 19.03 42.08 19.07
C ALA A 337 18.54 40.62 19.21
N ALA A 338 18.72 40.09 20.41
CA ALA A 338 18.03 38.85 20.78
C ALA A 338 16.63 39.18 21.28
N SER A 339 15.66 38.38 20.87
CA SER A 339 14.27 38.52 21.27
C SER A 339 13.64 37.15 21.60
N ALA A 340 12.72 37.14 22.54
CA ALA A 340 11.87 36.00 22.84
C ALA A 340 10.42 36.50 23.03
N MET A 341 9.47 35.76 22.44
CA MET A 341 8.06 36.09 22.45
C MET A 341 7.24 34.85 22.75
N VAL A 342 6.33 34.94 23.69
CA VAL A 342 5.30 33.91 23.89
C VAL A 342 4.02 34.40 23.21
N THR A 343 3.54 33.65 22.26
CA THR A 343 2.30 33.92 21.54
C THR A 343 1.18 33.06 22.12
N PHE A 344 0.11 33.69 22.58
CA PHE A 344 -1.12 33.04 22.99
C PHE A 344 -2.24 33.41 22.01
N LYS A 345 -2.85 32.42 21.38
CA LYS A 345 -3.96 32.61 20.45
C LYS A 345 -5.13 31.74 20.87
N PHE A 346 -6.28 32.36 21.10
CA PHE A 346 -7.52 31.66 21.42
C PHE A 346 -8.66 32.17 20.52
N PRO A 347 -9.26 31.32 19.68
CA PRO A 347 -10.40 31.72 18.86
C PRO A 347 -11.64 31.83 19.72
N VAL A 348 -12.13 33.08 19.95
CA VAL A 348 -13.25 33.33 20.86
C VAL A 348 -14.59 33.14 20.16
N PHE A 349 -14.75 33.69 18.95
CA PHE A 349 -16.03 33.66 18.27
C PHE A 349 -15.88 33.55 16.74
N HIS A 350 -16.47 32.48 16.16
CA HIS A 350 -16.42 32.17 14.72
C HIS A 350 -17.80 31.76 14.18
N PHE A 351 -18.86 32.39 14.65
CA PHE A 351 -20.25 32.20 14.15
C PHE A 351 -20.68 30.73 14.03
N GLY A 352 -20.21 29.87 14.95
CA GLY A 352 -20.57 28.44 14.95
C GLY A 352 -19.71 27.52 14.06
N GLU A 353 -18.74 28.05 13.31
CA GLU A 353 -17.85 27.27 12.42
C GLU A 353 -17.28 26.05 13.12
N GLY A 354 -16.69 26.21 14.32
CA GLY A 354 -16.09 25.13 15.08
C GLY A 354 -17.07 24.01 15.42
N SER A 355 -18.29 24.38 15.83
CA SER A 355 -19.36 23.41 16.12
C SER A 355 -19.71 22.57 14.90
N HIS A 356 -19.85 23.21 13.73
CA HIS A 356 -20.18 22.51 12.50
C HIS A 356 -19.04 21.61 12.01
N LYS A 357 -17.78 22.09 12.05
CA LYS A 357 -16.62 21.25 11.67
C LYS A 357 -16.46 20.03 12.58
N VAL A 358 -16.60 20.19 13.90
CA VAL A 358 -16.56 19.05 14.82
C VAL A 358 -17.71 18.08 14.60
N ARG A 359 -18.93 18.59 14.28
CA ARG A 359 -20.07 17.74 13.93
C ARG A 359 -19.82 16.97 12.62
N MET A 360 -19.19 17.60 11.61
CA MET A 360 -18.79 16.93 10.38
C MET A 360 -17.78 15.81 10.68
N ALA A 361 -16.73 16.08 11.42
CA ALA A 361 -15.75 15.05 11.79
C ALA A 361 -16.37 13.90 12.61
N LYS A 362 -17.35 14.17 13.48
CA LYS A 362 -18.12 13.11 14.16
C LYS A 362 -19.02 12.32 13.22
N ALA A 363 -19.59 12.98 12.19
CA ALA A 363 -20.35 12.28 11.17
C ALA A 363 -19.44 11.35 10.33
N GLU A 364 -18.24 11.79 9.98
CA GLU A 364 -17.22 10.97 9.32
C GLU A 364 -16.79 9.78 10.20
N GLN A 365 -16.61 9.98 11.51
CA GLN A 365 -16.37 8.88 12.44
C GLN A 365 -17.51 7.86 12.46
N ARG A 366 -18.77 8.34 12.39
CA ARG A 366 -19.94 7.46 12.31
C ARG A 366 -20.00 6.71 10.97
N LEU A 367 -19.63 7.37 9.86
CA LEU A 367 -19.50 6.72 8.55
C LEU A 367 -18.46 5.60 8.60
N ALA A 368 -17.28 5.84 9.19
CA ALA A 368 -16.26 4.81 9.38
C ALA A 368 -16.76 3.61 10.21
N SER A 369 -17.61 3.86 11.23
CA SER A 369 -18.27 2.79 12.00
C SER A 369 -19.22 1.96 11.15
N LEU A 370 -20.05 2.59 10.33
CA LEU A 370 -20.98 1.90 9.43
C LEU A 370 -20.22 1.11 8.35
N GLU A 371 -19.14 1.68 7.82
CA GLU A 371 -18.27 0.99 6.86
C GLU A 371 -17.62 -0.27 7.48
N ARG A 372 -17.14 -0.17 8.73
CA ARG A 372 -16.62 -1.33 9.45
C ARG A 372 -17.68 -2.43 9.58
N ASP A 373 -18.90 -2.08 10.00
CA ASP A 373 -19.96 -3.05 10.23
C ASP A 373 -20.41 -3.71 8.89
N ASP A 374 -20.48 -2.95 7.80
CA ASP A 374 -20.75 -3.48 6.45
C ASP A 374 -19.63 -4.42 5.97
N LEU A 375 -18.38 -4.03 6.13
CA LEU A 375 -17.25 -4.88 5.75
C LEU A 375 -17.13 -6.14 6.61
N ASN A 376 -17.49 -6.09 7.90
CA ASN A 376 -17.57 -7.28 8.75
C ASN A 376 -18.63 -8.26 8.22
N ASN A 377 -19.80 -7.76 7.82
CA ASN A 377 -20.83 -8.59 7.22
C ASN A 377 -20.36 -9.19 5.88
N LYS A 378 -19.65 -8.43 5.05
CA LYS A 378 -19.06 -8.92 3.80
C LYS A 378 -17.99 -10.00 4.04
N MET A 379 -17.11 -9.83 5.04
CA MET A 379 -16.12 -10.85 5.41
C MET A 379 -16.78 -12.14 5.91
N THR A 380 -17.87 -12.02 6.68
CA THR A 380 -18.64 -13.19 7.14
C THR A 380 -19.30 -13.91 5.95
N LEU A 381 -19.84 -13.16 5.00
CA LEU A 381 -20.42 -13.71 3.77
C LEU A 381 -19.34 -14.40 2.92
N GLU A 382 -18.18 -13.78 2.76
CA GLU A 382 -17.02 -14.35 2.04
C GLU A 382 -16.56 -15.66 2.67
N LEU A 383 -16.44 -15.72 4.00
CA LEU A 383 -16.06 -16.93 4.73
C LEU A 383 -17.10 -18.04 4.54
N THR A 384 -18.39 -17.71 4.63
CA THR A 384 -19.48 -18.68 4.42
C THR A 384 -19.47 -19.22 3.00
N GLN A 385 -19.29 -18.34 2.01
CA GLN A 385 -19.17 -18.74 0.61
C GLN A 385 -17.94 -19.61 0.36
N ALA A 386 -16.79 -19.26 0.94
CA ALA A 386 -15.57 -20.05 0.81
C ALA A 386 -15.72 -21.45 1.44
N ALA A 387 -16.39 -21.59 2.58
CA ALA A 387 -16.69 -22.87 3.20
C ALA A 387 -17.63 -23.71 2.32
N ASN A 388 -18.68 -23.12 1.77
CA ASN A 388 -19.61 -23.81 0.87
C ASN A 388 -18.89 -24.29 -0.40
N ASN A 389 -18.10 -23.42 -1.05
CA ASN A 389 -17.34 -23.75 -2.24
C ASN A 389 -16.34 -24.90 -1.97
N LEU A 390 -15.71 -24.92 -0.79
CA LEU A 390 -14.81 -26.00 -0.41
C LEU A 390 -15.59 -27.32 -0.26
N ASN A 391 -16.73 -27.32 0.40
CA ASN A 391 -17.58 -28.49 0.55
C ASN A 391 -18.12 -29.01 -0.80
N GLU A 392 -18.48 -28.11 -1.72
CA GLU A 392 -18.86 -28.45 -3.09
C GLU A 392 -17.71 -29.10 -3.85
N ALA A 393 -16.50 -28.53 -3.76
CA ALA A 393 -15.32 -29.09 -4.40
C ALA A 393 -14.93 -30.48 -3.87
N ILE A 394 -15.11 -30.74 -2.57
CA ILE A 394 -14.92 -32.06 -1.95
C ILE A 394 -15.92 -33.08 -2.57
N ALA A 395 -17.18 -32.68 -2.73
CA ALA A 395 -18.19 -33.54 -3.35
C ALA A 395 -17.89 -33.77 -4.85
N GLU A 396 -17.45 -32.71 -5.57
CA GLU A 396 -17.06 -32.76 -6.98
C GLU A 396 -15.96 -33.80 -7.22
N VAL A 397 -14.87 -33.77 -6.45
CA VAL A 397 -13.78 -34.76 -6.56
C VAL A 397 -14.28 -36.19 -6.38
N LYS A 398 -15.14 -36.46 -5.41
CA LYS A 398 -15.72 -37.80 -5.20
C LYS A 398 -16.55 -38.28 -6.41
N MET A 399 -17.30 -37.35 -7.03
CA MET A 399 -18.14 -37.67 -8.18
C MET A 399 -17.32 -37.87 -9.46
N THR A 400 -16.32 -37.02 -9.71
CA THR A 400 -15.47 -37.08 -10.90
C THR A 400 -14.56 -38.30 -10.85
N ALA A 401 -13.98 -38.66 -9.70
CA ALA A 401 -13.20 -39.89 -9.53
C ALA A 401 -14.02 -41.13 -9.82
N LYS A 402 -15.28 -41.21 -9.37
CA LYS A 402 -16.17 -42.31 -9.73
C LYS A 402 -16.55 -42.31 -11.19
N SER A 403 -16.76 -41.16 -11.78
CA SER A 403 -17.03 -41.03 -13.24
C SER A 403 -15.84 -41.47 -14.07
N LEU A 404 -14.62 -41.17 -13.64
CA LEU A 404 -13.40 -41.63 -14.30
C LEU A 404 -13.28 -43.17 -14.25
N GLU A 405 -13.48 -43.78 -13.05
CA GLU A 405 -13.50 -45.25 -12.91
C GLU A 405 -14.51 -45.92 -13.86
N GLN A 406 -15.72 -45.36 -13.96
CA GLN A 406 -16.78 -45.87 -14.85
C GLN A 406 -16.41 -45.69 -16.32
N ALA A 407 -15.77 -44.56 -16.69
CA ALA A 407 -15.35 -44.30 -18.07
C ALA A 407 -14.18 -45.22 -18.49
N GLU A 408 -13.27 -45.53 -17.57
CA GLU A 408 -12.18 -46.51 -17.79
C GLU A 408 -12.73 -47.91 -18.10
N GLU A 409 -13.68 -48.34 -17.29
CA GLU A 409 -14.34 -49.64 -17.52
C GLU A 409 -15.14 -49.65 -18.82
N ASN A 410 -15.84 -48.54 -19.12
CA ASN A 410 -16.56 -48.41 -20.40
C ASN A 410 -15.62 -48.55 -21.61
N VAL A 411 -14.47 -47.87 -21.63
CA VAL A 411 -13.48 -48.01 -22.73
C VAL A 411 -12.97 -49.42 -22.80
N ARG A 412 -12.69 -50.07 -21.65
CA ARG A 412 -12.22 -51.46 -21.59
C ARG A 412 -13.24 -52.44 -22.17
N MET A 413 -14.52 -52.24 -21.88
CA MET A 413 -15.61 -53.09 -22.44
C MET A 413 -15.84 -52.82 -23.92
N SER A 414 -15.94 -51.53 -24.29
CA SER A 414 -16.10 -51.08 -25.68
C SER A 414 -15.00 -51.64 -26.60
N ARG A 415 -13.72 -51.60 -26.13
CA ARG A 415 -12.62 -52.19 -26.88
C ARG A 415 -12.86 -53.67 -27.19
N LYS A 416 -13.27 -54.48 -26.19
CA LYS A 416 -13.55 -55.91 -26.37
C LYS A 416 -14.68 -56.14 -27.37
N GLN A 417 -15.76 -55.34 -27.28
CA GLN A 417 -16.93 -55.47 -28.18
C GLN A 417 -16.58 -55.01 -29.58
N PHE A 418 -15.76 -53.98 -29.76
CA PHE A 418 -15.28 -53.51 -31.04
C PHE A 418 -14.37 -54.56 -31.74
N ASP A 419 -13.47 -55.20 -30.97
CA ASP A 419 -12.55 -56.21 -31.48
C ASP A 419 -13.27 -57.48 -32.02
N VAL A 420 -14.41 -57.84 -31.39
CA VAL A 420 -15.24 -58.95 -31.83
C VAL A 420 -16.38 -58.55 -32.76
N GLY A 421 -16.49 -57.28 -33.15
CA GLY A 421 -17.43 -56.76 -34.12
C GLY A 421 -18.85 -56.51 -33.61
N TYR A 422 -19.10 -56.53 -32.30
CA TYR A 422 -20.40 -56.20 -31.70
C TYR A 422 -20.62 -54.71 -31.54
N GLU A 423 -19.59 -53.90 -31.65
CA GLU A 423 -19.65 -52.44 -31.50
C GLU A 423 -19.13 -51.76 -32.77
N THR A 424 -19.70 -50.61 -33.14
CA THR A 424 -19.25 -49.81 -34.27
C THR A 424 -18.00 -48.97 -33.90
N LEU A 425 -17.22 -48.53 -34.91
CA LEU A 425 -16.11 -47.61 -34.72
C LEU A 425 -16.56 -46.30 -34.03
N THR A 426 -17.76 -45.83 -34.37
CA THR A 426 -18.27 -44.56 -33.82
C THR A 426 -18.55 -44.68 -32.33
N GLU A 427 -19.18 -45.79 -31.87
CA GLU A 427 -19.43 -46.05 -30.45
C GLU A 427 -18.12 -46.20 -29.67
N HIS A 428 -17.13 -46.93 -30.25
CA HIS A 428 -15.80 -47.06 -29.64
C HIS A 428 -15.06 -45.72 -29.50
N LEU A 429 -15.10 -44.86 -30.52
CA LEU A 429 -14.54 -43.49 -30.45
C LEU A 429 -15.28 -42.61 -29.42
N GLU A 430 -16.59 -42.79 -29.27
CA GLU A 430 -17.38 -42.14 -28.26
C GLU A 430 -16.97 -42.54 -26.83
N ALA A 431 -16.79 -43.84 -26.58
CA ALA A 431 -16.30 -44.35 -25.30
C ALA A 431 -14.92 -43.78 -24.96
N GLN A 432 -13.97 -43.72 -25.91
CA GLN A 432 -12.66 -43.14 -25.73
C GLN A 432 -12.74 -41.63 -25.45
N SER A 433 -13.61 -40.90 -26.13
CA SER A 433 -13.83 -39.45 -25.91
C SER A 433 -14.46 -39.18 -24.53
N LEU A 434 -15.38 -40.04 -24.08
CA LEU A 434 -15.98 -39.97 -22.75
C LEU A 434 -14.93 -40.18 -21.66
N TRP A 435 -14.03 -41.15 -21.84
CA TRP A 435 -12.90 -41.35 -20.92
C TRP A 435 -11.98 -40.14 -20.86
N GLN A 436 -11.58 -39.58 -22.01
CA GLN A 436 -10.74 -38.39 -22.08
C GLN A 436 -11.37 -37.23 -21.30
N LYS A 437 -12.70 -37.03 -21.49
CA LYS A 437 -13.45 -35.99 -20.78
C LYS A 437 -13.48 -36.28 -19.28
N ALA A 438 -13.82 -37.48 -18.84
CA ALA A 438 -13.90 -37.84 -17.44
C ALA A 438 -12.54 -37.67 -16.72
N TYR A 439 -11.45 -38.00 -17.39
CA TYR A 439 -10.11 -37.80 -16.86
C TYR A 439 -9.79 -36.29 -16.71
N ALA A 440 -10.11 -35.49 -17.73
CA ALA A 440 -9.92 -34.04 -17.65
C ALA A 440 -10.76 -33.41 -16.53
N ASP A 441 -12.02 -33.84 -16.37
CA ASP A 441 -12.92 -33.39 -15.33
C ASP A 441 -12.38 -33.74 -13.90
N ASP A 442 -11.80 -34.93 -13.73
CA ASP A 442 -11.19 -35.37 -12.45
C ASP A 442 -9.95 -34.51 -12.09
N VAL A 443 -9.07 -34.27 -13.07
CA VAL A 443 -7.93 -33.35 -12.87
C VAL A 443 -8.38 -31.96 -12.50
N GLU A 444 -9.40 -31.43 -13.19
CA GLU A 444 -9.96 -30.09 -12.90
C GLU A 444 -10.53 -30.02 -11.48
N ALA A 445 -11.31 -31.05 -11.07
CA ALA A 445 -11.91 -31.12 -9.74
C ALA A 445 -10.86 -31.14 -8.62
N ARG A 446 -9.79 -31.93 -8.77
CA ARG A 446 -8.68 -31.96 -7.78
C ARG A 446 -7.96 -30.61 -7.68
N CYS A 447 -7.67 -30.00 -8.81
CA CYS A 447 -7.08 -28.65 -8.87
C CYS A 447 -8.00 -27.61 -8.21
N ASN A 448 -9.31 -27.67 -8.50
CA ASN A 448 -10.31 -26.79 -7.91
C ASN A 448 -10.40 -26.97 -6.40
N LEU A 449 -10.43 -28.21 -5.90
CA LEU A 449 -10.45 -28.49 -4.46
C LEU A 449 -9.27 -27.84 -3.72
N PHE A 450 -8.07 -27.97 -4.28
CA PHE A 450 -6.88 -27.36 -3.70
C PHE A 450 -7.03 -25.83 -3.63
N LEU A 451 -7.51 -25.18 -4.70
CA LEU A 451 -7.72 -23.72 -4.70
C LEU A 451 -8.80 -23.28 -3.72
N MET A 452 -9.91 -24.04 -3.61
CA MET A 452 -10.96 -23.72 -2.64
C MET A 452 -10.46 -23.84 -1.21
N LYS A 453 -9.57 -24.80 -0.91
CA LYS A 453 -8.89 -24.93 0.40
C LYS A 453 -8.04 -23.68 0.71
N SER A 454 -7.20 -23.23 -0.24
CA SER A 454 -6.39 -22.01 -0.07
C SER A 454 -7.26 -20.76 0.15
N ARG A 455 -8.33 -20.61 -0.62
CA ARG A 455 -9.27 -19.49 -0.48
C ARG A 455 -10.02 -19.52 0.85
N TYR A 456 -10.42 -20.70 1.32
CA TYR A 456 -11.04 -20.85 2.63
C TYR A 456 -10.07 -20.47 3.76
N LEU A 457 -8.82 -20.93 3.72
CA LEU A 457 -7.80 -20.57 4.70
C LEU A 457 -7.53 -19.06 4.74
N LYS A 458 -7.52 -18.40 3.57
CA LYS A 458 -7.43 -16.93 3.49
C LYS A 458 -8.64 -16.27 4.14
N ALA A 459 -9.86 -16.70 3.79
CA ALA A 459 -11.09 -16.13 4.34
C ALA A 459 -11.21 -16.33 5.85
N ALA A 460 -10.65 -17.42 6.38
CA ALA A 460 -10.55 -17.74 7.81
C ALA A 460 -9.40 -17.01 8.54
N GLY A 461 -8.55 -16.26 7.81
CA GLY A 461 -7.37 -15.61 8.40
C GLY A 461 -6.30 -16.58 8.88
N GLN A 462 -6.25 -17.79 8.34
CA GLN A 462 -5.31 -18.86 8.70
C GLN A 462 -4.17 -19.03 7.70
N LEU A 463 -4.19 -18.28 6.59
CA LEU A 463 -3.16 -18.30 5.56
C LEU A 463 -2.13 -17.19 5.84
N LEU A 464 -1.39 -17.33 6.94
CA LEU A 464 -0.29 -16.43 7.32
C LEU A 464 0.98 -17.25 7.52
N PHE A 465 2.11 -16.71 7.05
CA PHE A 465 3.46 -17.23 7.31
C PHE A 465 4.05 -16.64 8.57
#